data_e40e2fb57c3456b6ca8cf9e5d57c884d
#
_entry.id   e40e2fb57c3456b6ca8cf9e5d57c884d
#
_cell.length_a   1.000
_cell.length_b   1.000
_cell.length_c   1.000
_cell.angle_alpha   90.00
_cell.angle_beta   90.00
_cell.angle_gamma   90.00
#
_symmetry.space_group_name_H-M   'P 1'
#
loop_
_entity.id
_entity.type
_entity.pdbx_description
1 polymer ?
#
loop_
_entity_poly.entity_id
_entity_poly.type
_entity_poly.pdbx_seq_one_letter_code
_entity_poly.pdbx_strand_id
1 'polypeptide(L)'
;AAGAETASAEASIAAGEDDPGTVDIVVFADYLCPFCGQFETANSERIQQWVASGSATLEFHPIAILDRLSLGTAYSTRAANAMACIADASPDAVPAFNDLLFANQPAEQTEGLTDAQLTAFAERAGAGDVSGCIDGQDFSDWVGAATERALAGETSPDGSAVESTPTVLVDGREYTAWLAERSRSLSDPTAFA
;
A
#
# COMPACT_ATOMS: atom_id res chain seq x y z
N ALA A 1 7.77 -22.32 -7.20
CA ALA A 1 6.33 -22.65 -7.08
C ALA A 1 5.83 -22.65 -5.62
N ALA A 2 6.53 -21.96 -4.71
CA ALA A 2 6.10 -21.85 -3.30
C ALA A 2 5.71 -20.41 -2.91
N GLY A 3 5.94 -19.42 -3.77
CA GLY A 3 5.67 -18.00 -3.48
C GLY A 3 4.24 -17.54 -3.78
N ALA A 4 3.53 -18.22 -4.66
CA ALA A 4 2.17 -17.81 -5.05
C ALA A 4 1.09 -18.04 -3.97
N GLU A 5 1.39 -18.81 -2.92
CA GLU A 5 0.42 -19.09 -1.85
C GLU A 5 0.36 -18.00 -0.78
N THR A 6 1.40 -17.21 -0.60
CA THR A 6 1.41 -16.13 0.40
C THR A 6 0.70 -14.85 -0.06
N ALA A 7 0.73 -14.55 -1.35
CA ALA A 7 -0.04 -13.42 -1.91
C ALA A 7 -1.52 -13.74 -2.14
N SER A 8 -1.92 -15.01 -2.13
CA SER A 8 -3.28 -15.43 -2.45
C SER A 8 -4.22 -15.60 -1.26
N ALA A 9 -3.70 -15.64 -0.02
CA ALA A 9 -4.52 -15.88 1.16
C ALA A 9 -4.97 -14.60 1.86
N GLU A 10 -4.15 -13.54 1.85
CA GLU A 10 -4.47 -12.25 2.47
C GLU A 10 -4.15 -11.14 1.48
N ALA A 11 -5.08 -10.25 1.26
CA ALA A 11 -4.96 -9.16 0.29
C ALA A 11 -4.04 -8.03 0.77
N SER A 12 -2.96 -8.37 1.44
CA SER A 12 -2.05 -7.43 2.12
C SER A 12 -0.59 -7.80 1.94
N ILE A 13 0.27 -6.83 2.18
CA ILE A 13 1.73 -6.97 2.23
C ILE A 13 2.14 -6.66 3.67
N ALA A 14 2.52 -7.69 4.43
CA ALA A 14 2.86 -7.58 5.83
C ALA A 14 4.37 -7.40 6.06
N ALA A 15 4.74 -6.58 7.04
CA ALA A 15 6.11 -6.39 7.52
C ALA A 15 6.15 -6.31 9.04
N GLY A 16 7.17 -6.92 9.65
CA GLY A 16 7.35 -7.03 11.09
C GLY A 16 6.90 -8.38 11.63
N GLU A 17 7.26 -8.65 12.89
CA GLU A 17 6.86 -9.86 13.62
C GLU A 17 5.82 -9.48 14.67
N ASP A 18 4.74 -10.25 14.77
CA ASP A 18 3.67 -10.04 15.74
C ASP A 18 4.08 -10.65 17.09
N ASP A 19 4.67 -9.84 17.95
CA ASP A 19 5.04 -10.17 19.32
C ASP A 19 4.08 -9.52 20.33
N PRO A 20 3.87 -10.11 21.51
CA PRO A 20 3.05 -9.49 22.53
C PRO A 20 3.52 -8.08 22.92
N GLY A 21 2.76 -7.08 22.55
CA GLY A 21 3.03 -5.66 22.84
C GLY A 21 3.49 -4.84 21.63
N THR A 22 3.59 -5.43 20.44
CA THR A 22 3.70 -4.67 19.18
C THR A 22 2.38 -3.96 18.87
N VAL A 23 2.47 -2.84 18.19
CA VAL A 23 1.32 -2.08 17.70
C VAL A 23 1.03 -2.49 16.25
N ASP A 24 -0.19 -2.91 15.96
CA ASP A 24 -0.60 -3.27 14.61
C ASP A 24 -1.01 -2.03 13.82
N ILE A 25 -0.34 -1.80 12.70
CA ILE A 25 -0.68 -0.71 11.77
C ILE A 25 -1.14 -1.33 10.46
N VAL A 26 -2.38 -1.04 10.07
CA VAL A 26 -2.95 -1.46 8.79
C VAL A 26 -3.23 -0.23 7.95
N VAL A 27 -2.75 -0.20 6.69
CA VAL A 27 -2.88 0.94 5.78
C VAL A 27 -3.51 0.50 4.48
N PHE A 28 -4.66 1.08 4.15
CA PHE A 28 -5.28 0.98 2.82
C PHE A 28 -4.94 2.22 2.02
N ALA A 29 -4.25 2.05 0.91
CA ALA A 29 -3.79 3.18 0.10
C ALA A 29 -3.93 2.90 -1.41
N ASP A 30 -4.15 3.98 -2.17
CA ASP A 30 -4.15 3.97 -3.63
C ASP A 30 -2.98 4.83 -4.12
N TYR A 31 -2.18 4.30 -5.04
CA TYR A 31 -0.99 4.98 -5.56
C TYR A 31 -1.28 6.23 -6.40
N LEU A 32 -2.54 6.45 -6.77
CA LEU A 32 -2.97 7.70 -7.42
C LEU A 32 -3.53 8.73 -6.43
N CYS A 33 -3.85 8.33 -5.19
CA CYS A 33 -4.48 9.19 -4.20
C CYS A 33 -3.51 10.23 -3.63
N PRO A 34 -3.71 11.54 -3.83
CA PRO A 34 -2.79 12.56 -3.33
C PRO A 34 -2.72 12.61 -1.80
N PHE A 35 -3.80 12.24 -1.10
CA PHE A 35 -3.79 12.15 0.37
C PHE A 35 -2.95 10.98 0.88
N CYS A 36 -2.87 9.86 0.11
CA CYS A 36 -1.95 8.77 0.40
C CYS A 36 -0.49 9.22 0.28
N GLY A 37 -0.15 9.97 -0.77
CA GLY A 37 1.19 10.55 -0.91
C GLY A 37 1.57 11.51 0.24
N GLN A 38 0.61 12.30 0.73
CA GLN A 38 0.82 13.16 1.89
C GLN A 38 1.03 12.35 3.18
N PHE A 39 0.25 11.29 3.38
CA PHE A 39 0.41 10.37 4.50
C PHE A 39 1.78 9.71 4.50
N GLU A 40 2.18 9.13 3.38
CA GLU A 40 3.49 8.48 3.23
C GLU A 40 4.64 9.45 3.47
N THR A 41 4.60 10.64 2.86
CA THR A 41 5.62 11.68 3.07
C THR A 41 5.78 12.07 4.55
N ALA A 42 4.68 12.08 5.29
CA ALA A 42 4.69 12.49 6.69
C ALA A 42 5.10 11.38 7.66
N ASN A 43 4.83 10.10 7.33
CA ASN A 43 4.82 9.03 8.32
C ASN A 43 5.66 7.81 7.95
N SER A 44 5.99 7.57 6.66
CA SER A 44 6.61 6.30 6.24
C SER A 44 7.93 6.01 6.95
N GLU A 45 8.83 7.00 7.06
CA GLU A 45 10.13 6.83 7.73
C GLU A 45 9.95 6.40 9.19
N ARG A 46 9.00 6.99 9.90
CA ARG A 46 8.72 6.67 11.30
C ARG A 46 8.11 5.28 11.45
N ILE A 47 7.14 4.93 10.61
CA ILE A 47 6.53 3.60 10.60
C ILE A 47 7.59 2.53 10.32
N GLN A 48 8.44 2.73 9.32
CA GLN A 48 9.55 1.84 9.01
C GLN A 48 10.54 1.67 10.18
N GLN A 49 10.83 2.76 10.93
CA GLN A 49 11.65 2.70 12.13
C GLN A 49 11.00 1.85 13.23
N TRP A 50 9.70 1.96 13.44
CA TRP A 50 8.98 1.14 14.42
C TRP A 50 8.94 -0.34 14.02
N VAL A 51 8.70 -0.64 12.75
CA VAL A 51 8.78 -2.01 12.23
C VAL A 51 10.18 -2.58 12.40
N ALA A 52 11.21 -1.83 12.03
CA ALA A 52 12.61 -2.27 12.17
C ALA A 52 13.06 -2.47 13.63
N SER A 53 12.43 -1.75 14.59
CA SER A 53 12.69 -1.91 16.02
C SER A 53 11.85 -3.00 16.69
N GLY A 54 10.90 -3.62 15.97
CA GLY A 54 9.93 -4.56 16.53
C GLY A 54 8.85 -3.90 17.40
N SER A 55 8.69 -2.57 17.31
CA SER A 55 7.68 -1.83 18.08
C SER A 55 6.31 -1.83 17.40
N ALA A 56 6.27 -2.09 16.09
CA ALA A 56 5.04 -2.20 15.31
C ALA A 56 5.15 -3.26 14.21
N THR A 57 4.00 -3.75 13.77
CA THR A 57 3.83 -4.42 12.49
C THR A 57 3.20 -3.45 11.49
N LEU A 58 3.42 -3.66 10.22
CA LEU A 58 2.75 -2.94 9.14
C LEU A 58 2.12 -3.94 8.18
N GLU A 59 0.83 -3.81 7.99
CA GLU A 59 0.08 -4.49 6.94
C GLU A 59 -0.39 -3.45 5.92
N PHE A 60 0.12 -3.54 4.69
CA PHE A 60 -0.19 -2.59 3.63
C PHE A 60 -1.11 -3.23 2.59
N HIS A 61 -2.27 -2.61 2.36
CA HIS A 61 -3.26 -3.01 1.37
C HIS A 61 -3.27 -2.03 0.20
N PRO A 62 -2.55 -2.32 -0.89
CA PRO A 62 -2.68 -1.54 -2.11
C PRO A 62 -4.04 -1.82 -2.74
N ILE A 63 -4.88 -0.79 -2.84
CA ILE A 63 -6.22 -0.87 -3.46
C ILE A 63 -6.34 0.10 -4.65
N ALA A 64 -7.26 -0.19 -5.57
CA ALA A 64 -7.37 0.51 -6.85
C ALA A 64 -8.76 1.17 -7.03
N ILE A 65 -9.08 2.14 -6.17
CA ILE A 65 -10.38 2.85 -6.24
C ILE A 65 -10.37 4.04 -7.21
N LEU A 66 -9.17 4.50 -7.63
CA LEU A 66 -8.98 5.69 -8.44
C LEU A 66 -8.64 5.42 -9.91
N ASP A 67 -8.73 4.18 -10.38
CA ASP A 67 -8.44 3.83 -11.79
C ASP A 67 -9.17 4.71 -12.80
N ARG A 68 -10.42 5.10 -12.49
CA ARG A 68 -11.21 6.00 -13.33
C ARG A 68 -10.58 7.38 -13.53
N LEU A 69 -9.64 7.78 -12.68
CA LEU A 69 -8.93 9.05 -12.72
C LEU A 69 -7.57 8.96 -13.46
N SER A 70 -7.27 7.84 -14.10
CA SER A 70 -6.03 7.62 -14.84
C SER A 70 -6.20 7.61 -16.36
N LEU A 71 -7.19 8.30 -16.90
CA LEU A 71 -7.47 8.45 -18.36
C LEU A 71 -7.59 7.09 -19.09
N GLY A 72 -8.04 6.05 -18.39
CA GLY A 72 -8.28 4.72 -18.96
C GLY A 72 -7.07 3.79 -18.93
N THR A 73 -5.95 4.18 -18.30
CA THR A 73 -4.75 3.34 -18.17
C THR A 73 -4.78 2.38 -16.97
N ALA A 74 -5.78 2.49 -16.08
CA ALA A 74 -5.89 1.73 -14.84
C ALA A 74 -4.59 1.80 -13.99
N TYR A 75 -4.05 3.01 -13.80
CA TYR A 75 -2.76 3.19 -13.13
C TYR A 75 -2.74 2.66 -11.69
N SER A 76 -3.82 2.85 -10.91
CA SER A 76 -3.90 2.34 -9.54
C SER A 76 -3.73 0.81 -9.51
N THR A 77 -4.45 0.09 -10.39
CA THR A 77 -4.30 -1.36 -10.55
C THR A 77 -2.88 -1.74 -10.99
N ARG A 78 -2.29 -1.05 -11.98
CA ARG A 78 -0.94 -1.37 -12.48
C ARG A 78 0.14 -1.13 -11.44
N ALA A 79 0.05 -0.05 -10.66
CA ALA A 79 1.00 0.23 -9.60
C ALA A 79 0.88 -0.78 -8.44
N ALA A 80 -0.35 -1.15 -8.05
CA ALA A 80 -0.60 -2.18 -7.06
C ALA A 80 -0.15 -3.58 -7.53
N ASN A 81 -0.35 -3.92 -8.82
CA ASN A 81 0.19 -5.12 -9.44
C ASN A 81 1.72 -5.16 -9.37
N ALA A 82 2.40 -4.05 -9.72
CA ALA A 82 3.86 -3.97 -9.62
C ALA A 82 4.35 -4.17 -8.18
N MET A 83 3.67 -3.59 -7.18
CA MET A 83 3.96 -3.82 -5.77
C MET A 83 3.81 -5.29 -5.39
N ALA A 84 2.74 -5.96 -5.84
CA ALA A 84 2.53 -7.38 -5.58
C ALA A 84 3.60 -8.27 -6.25
N CYS A 85 4.02 -7.94 -7.48
CA CYS A 85 5.15 -8.62 -8.14
C CYS A 85 6.43 -8.54 -7.32
N ILE A 86 6.70 -7.39 -6.71
CA ILE A 86 7.90 -7.19 -5.88
C ILE A 86 7.75 -7.92 -4.55
N ALA A 87 6.59 -7.85 -3.92
CA ALA A 87 6.34 -8.56 -2.67
C ALA A 87 6.50 -10.09 -2.81
N ASP A 88 6.11 -10.64 -3.96
CA ASP A 88 6.28 -12.07 -4.27
C ASP A 88 7.75 -12.46 -4.54
N ALA A 89 8.46 -11.66 -5.32
CA ALA A 89 9.80 -12.01 -5.82
C ALA A 89 10.94 -11.47 -4.97
N SER A 90 10.78 -10.33 -4.33
CA SER A 90 11.84 -9.56 -3.64
C SER A 90 11.27 -8.75 -2.48
N PRO A 91 10.72 -9.38 -1.43
CA PRO A 91 10.00 -8.69 -0.35
C PRO A 91 10.82 -7.61 0.35
N ASP A 92 12.14 -7.76 0.45
CA ASP A 92 13.03 -6.76 1.03
C ASP A 92 13.06 -5.43 0.25
N ALA A 93 12.66 -5.43 -1.02
CA ALA A 93 12.58 -4.24 -1.86
C ALA A 93 11.26 -3.46 -1.71
N VAL A 94 10.25 -4.04 -1.04
CA VAL A 94 8.91 -3.45 -0.88
C VAL A 94 8.95 -2.03 -0.29
N PRO A 95 9.63 -1.75 0.84
CA PRO A 95 9.63 -0.40 1.41
C PRO A 95 10.24 0.63 0.46
N ALA A 96 11.38 0.31 -0.16
CA ALA A 96 12.05 1.21 -1.10
C ALA A 96 11.23 1.46 -2.37
N PHE A 97 10.51 0.45 -2.86
CA PHE A 97 9.62 0.61 -4.01
C PHE A 97 8.39 1.45 -3.68
N ASN A 98 7.78 1.24 -2.50
CA ASN A 98 6.67 2.05 -2.01
C ASN A 98 7.06 3.53 -1.93
N ASP A 99 8.21 3.84 -1.32
CA ASP A 99 8.75 5.19 -1.23
C ASP A 99 8.97 5.81 -2.62
N LEU A 100 9.49 5.04 -3.60
CA LEU A 100 9.69 5.51 -4.96
C LEU A 100 8.38 5.81 -5.69
N LEU A 101 7.34 4.99 -5.51
CA LEU A 101 6.03 5.23 -6.10
C LEU A 101 5.41 6.53 -5.59
N PHE A 102 5.38 6.75 -4.28
CA PHE A 102 4.81 7.96 -3.70
C PHE A 102 5.67 9.20 -3.93
N ALA A 103 7.00 9.08 -3.94
CA ALA A 103 7.90 10.19 -4.28
C ALA A 103 7.76 10.65 -5.75
N ASN A 104 7.26 9.78 -6.63
CA ASN A 104 7.04 10.09 -8.05
C ASN A 104 5.56 9.97 -8.43
N GLN A 105 4.67 10.16 -7.46
CA GLN A 105 3.24 10.00 -7.63
C GLN A 105 2.71 10.89 -8.77
N PRO A 106 2.02 10.31 -9.77
CA PRO A 106 1.38 11.10 -10.81
C PRO A 106 0.18 11.86 -10.27
N ALA A 107 -0.14 12.98 -10.92
CA ALA A 107 -1.37 13.69 -10.62
C ALA A 107 -2.60 12.91 -11.12
N GLU A 108 -3.73 13.04 -10.42
CA GLU A 108 -5.03 12.61 -10.94
C GLU A 108 -5.31 13.24 -12.31
N GLN A 109 -6.11 12.59 -13.13
CA GLN A 109 -6.42 13.00 -14.51
C GLN A 109 -5.19 12.99 -15.44
N THR A 110 -4.22 12.12 -15.16
CA THR A 110 -3.11 11.79 -16.06
C THR A 110 -3.10 10.29 -16.35
N GLU A 111 -2.31 9.86 -17.33
CA GLU A 111 -2.14 8.43 -17.65
C GLU A 111 -1.38 7.64 -16.54
N GLY A 112 -0.76 8.35 -15.60
CA GLY A 112 0.10 7.75 -14.59
C GLY A 112 1.45 7.30 -15.13
N LEU A 113 2.19 6.54 -14.31
CA LEU A 113 3.46 5.96 -14.72
C LEU A 113 3.22 4.79 -15.69
N THR A 114 4.11 4.62 -16.66
CA THR A 114 4.13 3.45 -17.56
C THR A 114 4.70 2.21 -16.88
N ASP A 115 4.42 1.01 -17.40
CA ASP A 115 4.98 -0.24 -16.86
C ASP A 115 6.51 -0.24 -16.93
N ALA A 116 7.10 0.36 -17.97
CA ALA A 116 8.55 0.56 -18.06
C ALA A 116 9.11 1.45 -16.93
N GLN A 117 8.36 2.47 -16.50
CA GLN A 117 8.76 3.31 -15.35
C GLN A 117 8.61 2.55 -14.04
N LEU A 118 7.54 1.75 -13.88
CA LEU A 118 7.36 0.88 -12.72
C LEU A 118 8.50 -0.14 -12.62
N THR A 119 8.87 -0.79 -13.73
CA THR A 119 10.02 -1.69 -13.80
C THR A 119 11.32 -1.00 -13.42
N ALA A 120 11.58 0.20 -13.95
CA ALA A 120 12.78 0.97 -13.59
C ALA A 120 12.80 1.35 -12.09
N PHE A 121 11.66 1.58 -11.47
CA PHE A 121 11.58 1.80 -10.02
C PHE A 121 11.83 0.52 -9.22
N ALA A 122 11.34 -0.64 -9.70
CA ALA A 122 11.62 -1.93 -9.10
C ALA A 122 13.14 -2.23 -9.09
N GLU A 123 13.82 -2.00 -10.22
CA GLU A 123 15.29 -2.12 -10.32
C GLU A 123 16.01 -1.19 -9.32
N ARG A 124 15.57 0.07 -9.23
CA ARG A 124 16.14 1.06 -8.28
C ARG A 124 15.90 0.70 -6.83
N ALA A 125 14.79 0.05 -6.52
CA ALA A 125 14.47 -0.46 -5.19
C ALA A 125 15.30 -1.70 -4.81
N GLY A 126 16.02 -2.28 -5.77
CA GLY A 126 16.83 -3.49 -5.56
C GLY A 126 16.05 -4.78 -5.78
N ALA A 127 14.86 -4.73 -6.36
CA ALA A 127 14.14 -5.92 -6.78
C ALA A 127 14.89 -6.63 -7.92
N GLY A 128 14.77 -7.95 -7.96
CA GLY A 128 15.20 -8.73 -9.11
C GLY A 128 14.41 -8.40 -10.38
N ASP A 129 14.60 -9.17 -11.44
CA ASP A 129 13.84 -8.98 -12.68
C ASP A 129 12.37 -9.39 -12.48
N VAL A 130 11.50 -8.39 -12.33
CA VAL A 130 10.05 -8.53 -12.21
C VAL A 130 9.30 -7.97 -13.42
N SER A 131 10.03 -7.63 -14.50
CA SER A 131 9.45 -7.01 -15.70
C SER A 131 8.34 -7.84 -16.33
N GLY A 132 8.55 -9.15 -16.44
CA GLY A 132 7.54 -10.08 -16.97
C GLY A 132 6.24 -10.09 -16.18
N CYS A 133 6.31 -10.04 -14.85
CA CYS A 133 5.15 -9.98 -13.96
C CYS A 133 4.44 -8.62 -14.09
N ILE A 134 5.17 -7.53 -14.14
CA ILE A 134 4.61 -6.17 -14.30
C ILE A 134 3.91 -6.05 -15.65
N ASP A 135 4.58 -6.41 -16.74
CA ASP A 135 4.02 -6.31 -18.10
C ASP A 135 2.86 -7.30 -18.31
N GLY A 136 2.93 -8.49 -17.68
CA GLY A 136 1.88 -9.52 -17.71
C GLY A 136 0.65 -9.17 -16.87
N GLN A 137 0.74 -8.19 -15.99
CA GLN A 137 -0.32 -7.84 -15.02
C GLN A 137 -0.75 -9.05 -14.18
N ASP A 138 0.22 -9.86 -13.73
CA ASP A 138 -0.01 -11.20 -13.16
C ASP A 138 -0.82 -11.16 -11.85
N PHE A 139 -0.83 -10.03 -11.13
CA PHE A 139 -1.59 -9.82 -9.91
C PHE A 139 -2.80 -8.88 -10.06
N SER A 140 -3.19 -8.49 -11.29
CA SER A 140 -4.31 -7.55 -11.50
C SER A 140 -5.64 -8.08 -10.93
N ASP A 141 -5.92 -9.36 -11.07
CA ASP A 141 -7.11 -10.01 -10.50
C ASP A 141 -7.06 -10.01 -8.96
N TRP A 142 -5.87 -10.23 -8.38
CA TRP A 142 -5.66 -10.14 -6.94
C TRP A 142 -5.92 -8.72 -6.43
N VAL A 143 -5.42 -7.67 -7.11
CA VAL A 143 -5.68 -6.26 -6.78
C VAL A 143 -7.17 -5.97 -6.83
N GLY A 144 -7.87 -6.43 -7.87
CA GLY A 144 -9.32 -6.29 -7.98
C GLY A 144 -10.06 -6.92 -6.79
N ALA A 145 -9.74 -8.17 -6.47
CA ALA A 145 -10.33 -8.88 -5.34
C ALA A 145 -9.99 -8.24 -3.98
N ALA A 146 -8.74 -7.74 -3.81
CA ALA A 146 -8.34 -7.01 -2.63
C ALA A 146 -9.15 -5.72 -2.43
N THR A 147 -9.32 -4.97 -3.53
CA THR A 147 -10.11 -3.75 -3.54
C THR A 147 -11.58 -4.02 -3.17
N GLU A 148 -12.20 -5.05 -3.79
CA GLU A 148 -13.57 -5.43 -3.50
C GLU A 148 -13.77 -5.82 -2.03
N ARG A 149 -12.86 -6.62 -1.46
CA ARG A 149 -12.93 -7.01 -0.04
C ARG A 149 -12.76 -5.82 0.90
N ALA A 150 -11.86 -4.89 0.60
CA ALA A 150 -11.68 -3.69 1.38
C ALA A 150 -12.96 -2.82 1.41
N LEU A 151 -13.57 -2.63 0.23
CA LEU A 151 -14.82 -1.88 0.10
C LEU A 151 -16.03 -2.61 0.74
N ALA A 152 -15.98 -3.92 0.86
CA ALA A 152 -17.01 -4.71 1.53
C ALA A 152 -16.82 -4.81 3.05
N GLY A 153 -15.70 -4.32 3.61
CA GLY A 153 -15.37 -4.42 5.03
C GLY A 153 -14.86 -5.81 5.45
N GLU A 154 -14.50 -6.66 4.50
CA GLU A 154 -14.08 -8.03 4.78
C GLU A 154 -12.63 -8.12 5.28
N THR A 155 -11.84 -7.04 5.10
CA THR A 155 -10.43 -6.97 5.50
C THR A 155 -10.21 -6.15 6.78
N SER A 156 -11.23 -5.48 7.28
CA SER A 156 -11.13 -4.73 8.53
C SER A 156 -11.52 -5.60 9.72
N PRO A 157 -10.76 -5.59 10.83
CA PRO A 157 -11.04 -6.42 11.99
C PRO A 157 -12.41 -6.18 12.62
N ASP A 158 -12.95 -4.97 12.47
CA ASP A 158 -14.28 -4.58 12.98
C ASP A 158 -15.39 -4.69 11.92
N GLY A 159 -15.07 -5.13 10.70
CA GLY A 159 -16.00 -5.26 9.58
C GLY A 159 -16.33 -3.92 8.90
N SER A 160 -15.62 -2.85 9.19
CA SER A 160 -15.84 -1.54 8.58
C SER A 160 -15.35 -1.53 7.13
N ALA A 161 -16.19 -1.04 6.23
CA ALA A 161 -15.82 -0.82 4.83
C ALA A 161 -14.81 0.33 4.71
N VAL A 162 -13.83 0.18 3.80
CA VAL A 162 -12.94 1.28 3.42
C VAL A 162 -13.70 2.24 2.52
N GLU A 163 -14.03 3.43 3.02
CA GLU A 163 -14.80 4.44 2.30
C GLU A 163 -13.94 5.42 1.51
N SER A 164 -12.67 5.57 1.90
CA SER A 164 -11.70 6.50 1.29
C SER A 164 -10.26 6.05 1.54
N THR A 165 -9.31 6.68 0.83
CA THR A 165 -7.87 6.45 1.05
C THR A 165 -7.15 7.76 1.40
N PRO A 166 -6.13 7.70 2.27
CA PRO A 166 -5.74 6.53 3.04
C PRO A 166 -6.74 6.23 4.16
N THR A 167 -7.02 4.96 4.41
CA THR A 167 -7.63 4.49 5.67
C THR A 167 -6.54 3.80 6.48
N VAL A 168 -6.38 4.20 7.72
CA VAL A 168 -5.36 3.67 8.63
C VAL A 168 -6.02 3.12 9.88
N LEU A 169 -5.72 1.86 10.20
CA LEU A 169 -6.14 1.24 11.45
C LEU A 169 -4.92 1.10 12.37
N VAL A 170 -5.11 1.29 13.65
CA VAL A 170 -4.11 1.04 14.70
C VAL A 170 -4.76 0.15 15.74
N ASP A 171 -4.19 -1.02 15.99
CA ASP A 171 -4.78 -2.07 16.84
C ASP A 171 -6.26 -2.34 16.49
N GLY A 172 -6.53 -2.45 15.19
CA GLY A 172 -7.86 -2.73 14.64
C GLY A 172 -8.88 -1.59 14.75
N ARG A 173 -8.47 -0.37 15.10
CA ARG A 173 -9.34 0.81 15.19
C ARG A 173 -8.98 1.85 14.16
N GLU A 174 -9.99 2.42 13.51
CA GLU A 174 -9.77 3.47 12.52
C GLU A 174 -9.13 4.72 13.15
N TYR A 175 -7.88 4.94 12.78
CA TYR A 175 -7.08 6.05 13.31
C TYR A 175 -7.44 7.39 12.67
N THR A 176 -7.94 7.37 11.44
CA THR A 176 -8.40 8.57 10.71
C THR A 176 -9.52 9.30 11.48
N ALA A 177 -10.50 8.55 11.97
CA ALA A 177 -11.60 9.10 12.77
C ALA A 177 -11.10 9.73 14.08
N TRP A 178 -10.16 9.07 14.77
CA TRP A 178 -9.53 9.55 15.99
C TRP A 178 -8.78 10.88 15.79
N LEU A 179 -8.07 11.02 14.64
CA LEU A 179 -7.37 12.26 14.30
C LEU A 179 -8.35 13.40 14.01
N ALA A 180 -9.45 13.12 13.29
CA ALA A 180 -10.47 14.10 12.96
C ALA A 180 -11.11 14.68 14.23
N GLU A 181 -11.40 13.86 15.24
CA GLU A 181 -11.92 14.30 16.54
C GLU A 181 -10.99 15.28 17.25
N ARG A 182 -9.69 15.24 16.96
CA ARG A 182 -8.65 16.11 17.52
C ARG A 182 -8.21 17.24 16.60
N SER A 183 -8.95 17.46 15.49
CA SER A 183 -8.58 18.42 14.45
C SER A 183 -7.16 18.21 13.91
N ARG A 184 -6.71 16.98 13.81
CA ARG A 184 -5.42 16.55 13.25
C ARG A 184 -5.66 15.82 11.93
N SER A 185 -4.60 15.62 11.16
CA SER A 185 -4.63 14.96 9.86
C SER A 185 -3.57 13.88 9.80
N LEU A 186 -3.81 12.84 9.00
CA LEU A 186 -2.81 11.81 8.69
C LEU A 186 -1.56 12.36 7.99
N SER A 187 -1.64 13.55 7.40
CA SER A 187 -0.49 14.27 6.83
C SER A 187 0.29 15.10 7.87
N ASP A 188 -0.15 15.14 9.14
CA ASP A 188 0.59 15.77 10.23
C ASP A 188 1.71 14.82 10.69
N PRO A 189 3.01 15.19 10.57
CA PRO A 189 4.12 14.32 10.95
C PRO A 189 4.18 14.03 12.46
N THR A 190 3.34 14.68 13.27
CA THR A 190 3.19 14.40 14.69
C THR A 190 1.93 13.57 15.01
N ALA A 191 1.18 13.14 14.00
CA ALA A 191 -0.04 12.36 14.19
C ALA A 191 0.22 11.06 14.95
N PHE A 192 1.33 10.39 14.62
CA PHE A 192 1.79 9.16 15.27
C PHE A 192 2.82 9.42 16.41
N ALA A 193 2.90 10.59 16.99
CA ALA A 193 3.84 10.90 18.07
C ALA A 193 3.23 10.68 19.46
#